data_30cd17f4ac1b4587debea7169cb9a6f0
#
_entry.id   30cd17f4ac1b4587debea7169cb9a6f0
#
_cell.length_a   1.000
_cell.length_b   1.000
_cell.length_c   1.000
_cell.angle_alpha   90.00
_cell.angle_beta   90.00
_cell.angle_gamma   90.00
#
_symmetry.space_group_name_H-M   'P 1'
#
loop_
_entity.id
_entity.type
_entity.pdbx_description
1 polymer ?
#
loop_
_entity_poly.entity_id
_entity_poly.type
_entity_poly.pdbx_seq_one_letter_code
_entity_poly.pdbx_strand_id
1 'polypeptide(L)'
;MTDLNDIMMQARQMQESFQEAQKEMEKLTVDGESGAGLVKVTMNGKHDVVSVVLDDSLFQEDKPVIEDLIGAAVNDAVRKLEEKSQQSLGGLAQNFKMPDGFKFPF
;
A
#
# COMPACT_ATOMS: atom_id res chain seq x y z
N MET A 1 20.30 -29.90 -17.42
CA MET A 1 20.64 -30.10 -16.01
C MET A 1 20.93 -28.76 -15.36
N THR A 2 20.16 -28.40 -14.37
CA THR A 2 20.32 -27.09 -13.72
C THR A 2 21.56 -27.13 -12.84
N ASP A 3 22.54 -26.31 -13.18
CA ASP A 3 23.72 -26.15 -12.39
C ASP A 3 23.40 -25.35 -11.12
N LEU A 4 24.13 -25.58 -10.04
CA LEU A 4 23.97 -24.84 -8.78
C LEU A 4 24.11 -23.32 -9.01
N ASN A 5 25.00 -22.92 -9.92
CA ASN A 5 25.20 -21.52 -10.29
C ASN A 5 23.94 -20.91 -10.93
N ASP A 6 23.20 -21.66 -11.75
CA ASP A 6 21.95 -21.19 -12.35
C ASP A 6 20.88 -20.99 -11.30
N ILE A 7 20.81 -21.87 -10.31
CA ILE A 7 19.87 -21.76 -9.18
C ILE A 7 20.19 -20.49 -8.36
N MET A 8 21.46 -20.26 -8.09
CA MET A 8 21.90 -19.07 -7.36
C MET A 8 21.63 -17.80 -8.12
N MET A 9 21.79 -17.79 -9.45
CA MET A 9 21.47 -16.64 -10.28
C MET A 9 19.97 -16.33 -10.28
N GLN A 10 19.14 -17.37 -10.36
CA GLN A 10 17.69 -17.22 -10.28
C GLN A 10 17.25 -16.68 -8.92
N ALA A 11 17.86 -17.15 -7.84
CA ALA A 11 17.59 -16.66 -6.49
C ALA A 11 17.96 -15.18 -6.36
N ARG A 12 19.09 -14.76 -6.92
CA ARG A 12 19.49 -13.34 -6.94
C ARG A 12 18.53 -12.48 -7.72
N GLN A 13 18.13 -12.93 -8.90
CA GLN A 13 17.16 -12.20 -9.72
C GLN A 13 15.83 -12.03 -9.00
N MET A 14 15.37 -13.08 -8.33
CA MET A 14 14.16 -13.04 -7.54
C MET A 14 14.29 -12.03 -6.40
N GLN A 15 15.41 -12.05 -5.69
CA GLN A 15 15.69 -11.12 -4.59
C GLN A 15 15.73 -9.67 -5.08
N GLU A 16 16.37 -9.41 -6.22
CA GLU A 16 16.41 -8.09 -6.82
C GLU A 16 15.02 -7.61 -7.23
N SER A 17 14.22 -8.50 -7.82
CA SER A 17 12.84 -8.19 -8.19
C SER A 17 11.98 -7.83 -6.96
N PHE A 18 12.15 -8.54 -5.87
CA PHE A 18 11.48 -8.22 -4.60
C PHE A 18 11.90 -6.86 -4.06
N GLN A 19 13.19 -6.56 -4.09
CA GLN A 19 13.70 -5.27 -3.62
C GLN A 19 13.17 -4.11 -4.47
N GLU A 20 13.12 -4.28 -5.78
CA GLU A 20 12.56 -3.28 -6.69
C GLU A 20 11.07 -3.08 -6.44
N ALA A 21 10.32 -4.18 -6.26
CA ALA A 21 8.90 -4.12 -5.95
C ALA A 21 8.65 -3.38 -4.64
N GLN A 22 9.47 -3.62 -3.61
CA GLN A 22 9.38 -2.92 -2.34
C GLN A 22 9.67 -1.43 -2.49
N LYS A 23 10.68 -1.07 -3.27
CA LYS A 23 11.01 0.34 -3.52
C LYS A 23 9.89 1.05 -4.25
N GLU A 24 9.27 0.40 -5.22
CA GLU A 24 8.12 0.96 -5.93
C GLU A 24 6.92 1.13 -4.99
N MET A 25 6.69 0.15 -4.10
CA MET A 25 5.65 0.24 -3.08
C MET A 25 5.89 1.41 -2.13
N GLU A 26 7.15 1.66 -1.76
CA GLU A 26 7.51 2.80 -0.90
C GLU A 26 7.19 4.14 -1.55
N LYS A 27 7.28 4.21 -2.88
CA LYS A 27 6.98 5.42 -3.65
C LYS A 27 5.50 5.60 -3.92
N LEU A 28 4.69 4.56 -3.78
CA LEU A 28 3.25 4.65 -3.94
C LEU A 28 2.66 5.52 -2.85
N THR A 29 1.71 6.35 -3.24
CA THR A 29 0.93 7.13 -2.29
C THR A 29 -0.55 6.88 -2.53
N VAL A 30 -1.31 6.93 -1.46
CA VAL A 30 -2.77 6.87 -1.50
C VAL A 30 -3.33 8.06 -0.73
N ASP A 31 -4.50 8.52 -1.15
CA ASP A 31 -5.19 9.59 -0.45
C ASP A 31 -6.41 9.00 0.26
N GLY A 32 -6.42 9.11 1.59
CA GLY A 32 -7.59 8.79 2.39
C GLY A 32 -8.39 10.06 2.63
N GLU A 33 -9.70 9.92 2.69
CA GLU A 33 -10.61 11.06 2.87
C GLU A 33 -11.67 10.74 3.91
N SER A 34 -12.16 11.78 4.56
CA SER A 34 -13.32 11.70 5.43
C SER A 34 -14.09 13.02 5.39
N GLY A 35 -15.35 12.99 5.88
CA GLY A 35 -16.18 14.18 5.90
C GLY A 35 -16.44 14.76 4.51
N ALA A 36 -16.67 13.91 3.51
CA ALA A 36 -16.88 14.32 2.10
C ALA A 36 -15.72 15.17 1.56
N GLY A 37 -14.49 14.80 1.93
CA GLY A 37 -13.28 15.46 1.45
C GLY A 37 -12.79 16.60 2.32
N LEU A 38 -13.42 16.84 3.47
CA LEU A 38 -12.97 17.89 4.40
C LEU A 38 -11.62 17.56 5.02
N VAL A 39 -11.30 16.29 5.17
CA VAL A 39 -9.99 15.83 5.63
C VAL A 39 -9.41 14.90 4.57
N LYS A 40 -8.19 15.17 4.17
CA LYS A 40 -7.43 14.33 3.24
C LYS A 40 -6.10 13.97 3.87
N VAL A 41 -5.78 12.67 3.86
CA VAL A 41 -4.53 12.14 4.39
C VAL A 41 -3.80 11.42 3.26
N THR A 42 -2.57 11.82 2.98
CA THR A 42 -1.72 11.13 2.01
C THR A 42 -0.79 10.19 2.76
N MET A 43 -0.79 8.93 2.37
CA MET A 43 0.01 7.87 2.99
C MET A 43 0.87 7.19 1.92
N ASN A 44 2.12 6.88 2.27
CA ASN A 44 3.00 6.13 1.38
C ASN A 44 2.91 4.62 1.63
N GLY A 45 3.61 3.85 0.81
CA GLY A 45 3.61 2.39 0.90
C GLY A 45 4.20 1.82 2.19
N LYS A 46 4.90 2.63 2.96
CA LYS A 46 5.42 2.27 4.29
C LYS A 46 4.43 2.52 5.42
N HIS A 47 3.22 2.95 5.10
CA HIS A 47 2.19 3.36 6.07
C HIS A 47 2.57 4.64 6.83
N ASP A 48 3.44 5.46 6.26
CA ASP A 48 3.75 6.77 6.82
C ASP A 48 2.75 7.79 6.30
N VAL A 49 2.23 8.62 7.18
CA VAL A 49 1.42 9.77 6.81
C VAL A 49 2.35 10.85 6.30
N VAL A 50 2.24 11.16 5.01
CA VAL A 50 3.10 12.16 4.35
C VAL A 50 2.53 13.55 4.51
N SER A 51 1.21 13.68 4.43
CA SER A 51 0.55 14.97 4.59
C SER A 51 -0.87 14.79 5.12
N VAL A 52 -1.35 15.82 5.80
CA VAL A 52 -2.73 15.94 6.26
C VAL A 52 -3.23 17.31 5.82
N VAL A 53 -4.33 17.33 5.08
CA VAL A 53 -4.95 18.56 4.62
C VAL A 53 -6.33 18.68 5.24
N LEU A 54 -6.56 19.76 5.96
CA LEU A 54 -7.85 20.07 6.60
C LEU A 54 -8.50 21.24 5.86
N ASP A 55 -9.77 21.11 5.55
CA ASP A 55 -10.53 22.23 5.01
C ASP A 55 -10.69 23.30 6.09
N ASP A 56 -10.66 24.57 5.68
CA ASP A 56 -10.75 25.70 6.62
C ASP A 56 -12.06 25.69 7.41
N SER A 57 -13.14 25.19 6.82
CA SER A 57 -14.43 25.09 7.50
C SER A 57 -14.41 24.19 8.73
N LEU A 58 -13.44 23.27 8.84
CA LEU A 58 -13.32 22.39 10.00
C LEU A 58 -12.96 23.14 11.27
N PHE A 59 -12.31 24.28 11.17
CA PHE A 59 -11.95 25.07 12.35
C PHE A 59 -13.15 25.67 13.07
N GLN A 60 -14.31 25.65 12.45
CA GLN A 60 -15.58 26.04 13.07
C GLN A 60 -16.26 24.90 13.82
N GLU A 61 -15.76 23.66 13.62
CA GLU A 61 -16.31 22.49 14.28
C GLU A 61 -15.67 22.25 15.65
N ASP A 62 -16.33 21.46 16.49
CA ASP A 62 -15.79 21.08 17.78
C ASP A 62 -14.59 20.16 17.62
N LYS A 63 -13.62 20.30 18.53
CA LYS A 63 -12.40 19.53 18.52
C LYS A 63 -12.61 18.00 18.37
N PRO A 64 -13.54 17.36 19.10
CA PRO A 64 -13.77 15.93 18.94
C PRO A 64 -14.18 15.52 17.53
N VAL A 65 -14.94 16.37 16.84
CA VAL A 65 -15.36 16.11 15.44
C VAL A 65 -14.14 16.09 14.52
N ILE A 66 -13.24 17.06 14.68
CA ILE A 66 -12.01 17.15 13.89
C ILE A 66 -11.13 15.93 14.13
N GLU A 67 -10.96 15.53 15.38
CA GLU A 67 -10.17 14.37 15.78
C GLU A 67 -10.71 13.09 15.14
N ASP A 68 -12.00 12.87 15.18
CA ASP A 68 -12.65 11.70 14.60
C ASP A 68 -12.50 11.67 13.07
N LEU A 69 -12.64 12.82 12.43
CA LEU A 69 -12.48 12.92 10.97
C LEU A 69 -11.05 12.62 10.54
N ILE A 70 -10.06 13.09 11.28
CA ILE A 70 -8.64 12.77 10.99
C ILE A 70 -8.41 11.26 11.11
N GLY A 71 -8.87 10.64 12.18
CA GLY A 71 -8.76 9.20 12.36
C GLY A 71 -9.42 8.41 11.24
N ALA A 72 -10.62 8.83 10.82
CA ALA A 72 -11.35 8.20 9.72
C ALA A 72 -10.61 8.31 8.40
N ALA A 73 -9.98 9.47 8.12
CA ALA A 73 -9.20 9.67 6.90
C ALA A 73 -7.95 8.80 6.87
N VAL A 74 -7.26 8.66 8.02
CA VAL A 74 -6.09 7.76 8.14
C VAL A 74 -6.51 6.32 7.89
N ASN A 75 -7.60 5.87 8.48
CA ASN A 75 -8.11 4.51 8.28
C ASN A 75 -8.51 4.26 6.84
N ASP A 76 -9.10 5.26 6.18
CA ASP A 76 -9.44 5.16 4.75
C ASP A 76 -8.17 5.01 3.89
N ALA A 77 -7.12 5.77 4.21
CA ALA A 77 -5.83 5.65 3.53
C ALA A 77 -5.23 4.26 3.70
N VAL A 78 -5.27 3.70 4.91
CA VAL A 78 -4.77 2.35 5.20
C VAL A 78 -5.50 1.32 4.35
N ARG A 79 -6.83 1.40 4.28
CA ARG A 79 -7.63 0.46 3.47
C ARG A 79 -7.29 0.55 1.99
N LYS A 80 -7.14 1.77 1.47
CA LYS A 80 -6.76 1.98 0.05
C LYS A 80 -5.37 1.45 -0.24
N LEU A 81 -4.45 1.62 0.69
CA LEU A 81 -3.09 1.10 0.55
C LEU A 81 -3.08 -0.43 0.54
N GLU A 82 -3.85 -1.06 1.42
CA GLU A 82 -4.00 -2.52 1.45
C GLU A 82 -4.58 -3.06 0.14
N GLU A 83 -5.59 -2.40 -0.42
CA GLU A 83 -6.16 -2.77 -1.71
C GLU A 83 -5.11 -2.71 -2.83
N LYS A 84 -4.32 -1.64 -2.87
CA LYS A 84 -3.25 -1.51 -3.87
C LYS A 84 -2.18 -2.58 -3.69
N SER A 85 -1.83 -2.89 -2.45
CA SER A 85 -0.86 -3.93 -2.13
C SER A 85 -1.34 -5.30 -2.60
N GLN A 86 -2.62 -5.62 -2.39
CA GLN A 86 -3.21 -6.87 -2.86
C GLN A 86 -3.23 -6.95 -4.39
N GLN A 87 -3.54 -5.85 -5.07
CA GLN A 87 -3.52 -5.79 -6.53
C GLN A 87 -2.11 -6.03 -7.07
N SER A 88 -1.09 -5.45 -6.44
CA SER A 88 0.30 -5.65 -6.83
C SER A 88 0.74 -7.09 -6.63
N LEU A 89 0.39 -7.71 -5.51
CA LEU A 89 0.67 -9.12 -5.24
C LEU A 89 -0.10 -10.03 -6.19
N GLY A 90 -1.36 -9.71 -6.51
CA GLY A 90 -2.15 -10.44 -7.48
C GLY A 90 -1.53 -10.41 -8.88
N GLY A 91 -1.02 -9.25 -9.31
CA GLY A 91 -0.30 -9.12 -10.57
C GLY A 91 0.98 -9.93 -10.61
N LEU A 92 1.75 -9.94 -9.52
CA LEU A 92 2.95 -10.76 -9.38
C LEU A 92 2.61 -12.25 -9.46
N ALA A 93 1.54 -12.67 -8.79
CA ALA A 93 1.10 -14.06 -8.80
C ALA A 93 0.67 -14.53 -10.20
N GLN A 94 0.09 -13.63 -11.01
CA GLN A 94 -0.27 -13.94 -12.39
C GLN A 94 0.94 -14.08 -13.30
N ASN A 95 1.99 -13.29 -13.04
CA ASN A 95 3.23 -13.35 -13.81
C ASN A 95 4.06 -14.60 -13.49
N PHE A 96 3.94 -15.14 -12.28
CA PHE A 96 4.53 -16.42 -11.91
C PHE A 96 3.50 -17.51 -12.16
N LYS A 97 3.79 -18.43 -13.08
CA LYS A 97 2.93 -19.58 -13.32
C LYS A 97 2.95 -20.46 -12.07
N MET A 98 1.91 -20.34 -11.27
CA MET A 98 1.77 -21.17 -10.10
C MET A 98 1.15 -22.51 -10.46
N PRO A 99 1.56 -23.61 -9.77
CA PRO A 99 0.93 -24.90 -9.99
C PRO A 99 -0.56 -24.84 -9.67
N ASP A 100 -1.36 -25.59 -10.41
CA ASP A 100 -2.79 -25.70 -10.13
C ASP A 100 -3.01 -26.18 -8.69
N GLY A 101 -3.93 -25.53 -8.01
CA GLY A 101 -4.26 -25.84 -6.62
C GLY A 101 -3.43 -25.09 -5.59
N PHE A 102 -2.49 -24.25 -6.02
CA PHE A 102 -1.75 -23.41 -5.08
C PHE A 102 -2.65 -22.28 -4.60
N LYS A 103 -2.82 -22.19 -3.30
CA LYS A 103 -3.61 -21.13 -2.65
C LYS A 103 -2.72 -20.35 -1.71
N PHE A 104 -2.80 -19.03 -1.80
CA PHE A 104 -2.17 -18.15 -0.82
C PHE A 104 -2.88 -18.28 0.52
N PRO A 105 -2.15 -18.24 1.65
CA PRO A 105 -2.73 -18.39 2.99
C PRO A 105 -3.44 -17.12 3.50
N PHE A 106 -3.99 -16.32 2.61
CA PHE A 106 -4.76 -15.12 3.00
C PHE A 106 -6.02 -14.92 2.20
#